data_fc0116fe653785c1a13d09abcfc47307
#
_entry.id   fc0116fe653785c1a13d09abcfc47307
#
_cell.length_a   1.000
_cell.length_b   1.000
_cell.length_c   1.000
_cell.angle_alpha   90.00
_cell.angle_beta   90.00
_cell.angle_gamma   90.00
#
_symmetry.space_group_name_H-M   'P 1'
#
loop_
_entity.id
_entity.type
_entity.pdbx_description
1 polymer ?
#
loop_
_entity_poly.entity_id
_entity_poly.type
_entity_poly.pdbx_seq_one_letter_code
_entity_poly.pdbx_strand_id
1 'polypeptide(L)'
;MAGVRRDPPPQGPVPLIALPDADSVIAALKLRPHPEGGHYRETFRDEGGPGGRAHSTAILYLLREGEMSHWHRIDAAELWHWYGGDALLLSIHGNGAQQDISLGPDFLGGDVPQGLVPPRAWQSARSLGAWSLAGCTVAPGFDFAQFELAPKGWQPG
;
A
#
# COMPACT_ATOMS: atom_id res chain seq x y z
N MET A 1 -36.05 -4.39 -23.80
CA MET A 1 -34.78 -4.44 -23.05
C MET A 1 -34.24 -5.86 -23.15
N ALA A 2 -33.17 -6.06 -23.91
CA ALA A 2 -32.54 -7.38 -24.06
C ALA A 2 -31.64 -7.64 -22.85
N GLY A 3 -31.99 -8.65 -22.07
CA GLY A 3 -31.17 -9.08 -20.91
C GLY A 3 -29.82 -9.62 -21.38
N VAL A 4 -28.74 -9.03 -20.90
CA VAL A 4 -27.38 -9.55 -21.08
C VAL A 4 -27.32 -10.90 -20.36
N ARG A 5 -27.31 -11.98 -21.12
CA ARG A 5 -26.99 -13.30 -20.58
C ARG A 5 -25.49 -13.30 -20.22
N ARG A 6 -25.18 -13.38 -18.94
CA ARG A 6 -23.81 -13.69 -18.50
C ARG A 6 -23.60 -15.18 -18.67
N ASP A 7 -22.62 -15.55 -19.46
CA ASP A 7 -22.20 -16.94 -19.54
C ASP A 7 -21.77 -17.43 -18.15
N PRO A 8 -22.10 -18.66 -17.77
CA PRO A 8 -21.64 -19.22 -16.52
C PRO A 8 -20.10 -19.29 -16.54
N PRO A 9 -19.45 -19.10 -15.39
CA PRO A 9 -17.99 -19.20 -15.32
C PRO A 9 -17.55 -20.61 -15.78
N PRO A 10 -16.37 -20.72 -16.42
CA PRO A 10 -15.85 -22.00 -16.90
C PRO A 10 -15.74 -22.97 -15.70
N GLN A 11 -16.36 -24.13 -15.86
CA GLN A 11 -16.31 -25.21 -14.88
C GLN A 11 -15.05 -26.07 -15.15
N GLY A 12 -13.98 -25.77 -14.42
CA GLY A 12 -12.73 -26.53 -14.44
C GLY A 12 -11.78 -25.99 -13.38
N PRO A 13 -10.74 -26.74 -12.99
CA PRO A 13 -9.76 -26.21 -12.06
C PRO A 13 -9.17 -24.94 -12.71
N VAL A 14 -9.32 -23.82 -12.00
CA VAL A 14 -8.65 -22.57 -12.39
C VAL A 14 -7.16 -22.89 -12.43
N PRO A 15 -6.47 -22.73 -13.59
CA PRO A 15 -5.05 -22.99 -13.61
C PRO A 15 -4.40 -22.07 -12.57
N LEU A 16 -3.52 -22.63 -11.75
CA LEU A 16 -2.65 -21.86 -10.87
C LEU A 16 -1.81 -20.95 -11.78
N ILE A 17 -2.28 -19.71 -11.97
CA ILE A 17 -1.49 -18.70 -12.67
C ILE A 17 -0.35 -18.38 -11.69
N ALA A 18 0.86 -18.76 -12.08
CA ALA A 18 2.05 -18.37 -11.34
C ALA A 18 2.05 -16.83 -11.22
N LEU A 19 2.27 -16.32 -10.00
CA LEU A 19 2.38 -14.88 -9.81
C LEU A 19 3.54 -14.35 -10.68
N PRO A 20 3.35 -13.20 -11.35
CA PRO A 20 4.44 -12.57 -12.09
C PRO A 20 5.57 -12.18 -11.14
N ASP A 21 6.78 -12.00 -11.66
CA ASP A 21 7.87 -11.42 -10.88
C ASP A 21 7.65 -9.91 -10.64
N ALA A 22 8.35 -9.37 -9.66
CA ALA A 22 8.20 -7.97 -9.26
C ALA A 22 8.53 -6.99 -10.40
N ASP A 23 9.55 -7.27 -11.21
CA ASP A 23 9.96 -6.39 -12.31
C ASP A 23 8.88 -6.32 -13.40
N SER A 24 8.24 -7.43 -13.69
CA SER A 24 7.11 -7.47 -14.63
C SER A 24 5.93 -6.63 -14.11
N VAL A 25 5.63 -6.69 -12.83
CA VAL A 25 4.55 -5.88 -12.21
C VAL A 25 4.91 -4.40 -12.23
N ILE A 26 6.14 -4.04 -11.87
CA ILE A 26 6.65 -2.66 -11.90
C ILE A 26 6.51 -2.09 -13.32
N ALA A 27 6.93 -2.84 -14.33
CA ALA A 27 6.83 -2.41 -15.73
C ALA A 27 5.37 -2.26 -16.18
N ALA A 28 4.54 -3.26 -15.92
CA ALA A 28 3.12 -3.27 -16.32
C ALA A 28 2.33 -2.12 -15.69
N LEU A 29 2.57 -1.83 -14.42
CA LEU A 29 1.89 -0.76 -13.68
C LEU A 29 2.60 0.59 -13.78
N LYS A 30 3.74 0.66 -14.49
CA LYS A 30 4.55 1.89 -14.67
C LYS A 30 4.95 2.53 -13.36
N LEU A 31 5.40 1.70 -12.42
CA LEU A 31 5.88 2.17 -11.12
C LEU A 31 7.30 2.74 -11.24
N ARG A 32 7.62 3.68 -10.38
CA ARG A 32 8.95 4.33 -10.29
C ARG A 32 9.45 4.32 -8.84
N PRO A 33 10.77 4.46 -8.61
CA PRO A 33 11.31 4.47 -7.25
C PRO A 33 10.64 5.52 -6.36
N HIS A 34 10.37 5.15 -5.11
CA HIS A 34 9.84 6.04 -4.07
C HIS A 34 10.96 6.50 -3.14
N PRO A 35 10.94 7.76 -2.64
CA PRO A 35 11.96 8.27 -1.71
C PRO A 35 12.11 7.47 -0.41
N GLU A 36 11.04 6.88 0.09
CA GLU A 36 11.03 6.05 1.31
C GLU A 36 11.47 4.59 1.07
N GLY A 37 11.66 4.19 -0.17
CA GLY A 37 11.94 2.82 -0.62
C GLY A 37 10.79 2.22 -1.41
N GLY A 38 11.06 1.17 -2.17
CA GLY A 38 10.08 0.54 -3.06
C GLY A 38 9.77 1.34 -4.31
N HIS A 39 8.68 0.96 -5.00
CA HIS A 39 8.23 1.56 -6.25
C HIS A 39 6.76 1.94 -6.17
N TYR A 40 6.41 3.09 -6.73
CA TYR A 40 5.04 3.61 -6.64
C TYR A 40 4.60 4.35 -7.91
N ARG A 41 3.30 4.57 -8.01
CA ARG A 41 2.70 5.50 -8.96
C ARG A 41 1.46 6.13 -8.35
N GLU A 42 1.35 7.46 -8.41
CA GLU A 42 0.12 8.15 -8.08
C GLU A 42 -0.90 7.89 -9.19
N THR A 43 -2.04 7.32 -8.83
CA THR A 43 -3.12 6.96 -9.77
C THR A 43 -4.25 7.97 -9.77
N PHE A 44 -4.40 8.72 -8.68
CA PHE A 44 -5.47 9.68 -8.52
C PHE A 44 -5.05 10.83 -7.59
N ARG A 45 -5.45 12.02 -7.95
CA ARG A 45 -5.35 13.23 -7.12
C ARG A 45 -6.60 14.06 -7.33
N ASP A 46 -7.40 14.20 -6.28
CA ASP A 46 -8.62 15.00 -6.26
C ASP A 46 -8.27 16.44 -5.88
N GLU A 47 -7.97 17.25 -6.90
CA GLU A 47 -7.57 18.64 -6.73
C GLU A 47 -8.71 19.53 -6.21
N GLY A 48 -8.37 20.72 -5.72
CA GLY A 48 -9.33 21.76 -5.36
C GLY A 48 -9.80 21.72 -3.90
N GLY A 49 -9.07 21.04 -3.05
CA GLY A 49 -9.30 21.08 -1.61
C GLY A 49 -8.93 22.43 -0.98
N PRO A 50 -9.30 22.63 0.29
CA PRO A 50 -8.99 23.86 1.02
C PRO A 50 -7.49 24.14 1.07
N GLY A 51 -7.10 25.42 0.85
CA GLY A 51 -5.71 25.84 0.92
C GLY A 51 -4.82 25.30 -0.21
N GLY A 52 -5.41 24.85 -1.32
CA GLY A 52 -4.67 24.28 -2.46
C GLY A 52 -4.24 22.83 -2.27
N ARG A 53 -4.62 22.20 -1.17
CA ARG A 53 -4.36 20.79 -0.94
C ARG A 53 -5.41 19.92 -1.63
N ALA A 54 -5.02 18.77 -2.17
CA ALA A 54 -5.97 17.82 -2.71
C ALA A 54 -6.92 17.29 -1.63
N HIS A 55 -8.15 16.96 -2.00
CA HIS A 55 -9.10 16.31 -1.09
C HIS A 55 -8.63 14.91 -0.73
N SER A 56 -8.10 14.18 -1.71
CA SER A 56 -7.54 12.84 -1.52
C SER A 56 -6.51 12.52 -2.60
N THR A 57 -5.65 11.55 -2.31
CA THR A 57 -4.73 10.94 -3.26
C THR A 57 -4.73 9.43 -3.12
N ALA A 58 -4.41 8.75 -4.21
CA ALA A 58 -4.23 7.30 -4.20
C ALA A 58 -2.97 6.93 -4.98
N ILE A 59 -2.22 5.97 -4.45
CA ILE A 59 -1.04 5.39 -5.09
C ILE A 59 -1.17 3.87 -5.19
N LEU A 60 -0.48 3.30 -6.18
CA LEU A 60 -0.02 1.92 -6.15
C LEU A 60 1.38 1.90 -5.57
N TYR A 61 1.68 0.92 -4.74
CA TYR A 61 2.95 0.81 -4.04
C TYR A 61 3.41 -0.65 -3.98
N LEU A 62 4.62 -0.92 -4.46
CA LEU A 62 5.21 -2.25 -4.50
C LEU A 62 6.51 -2.28 -3.72
N LEU A 63 6.64 -3.28 -2.86
CA LEU A 63 7.86 -3.60 -2.12
C LEU A 63 8.32 -5.01 -2.50
N ARG A 64 9.60 -5.12 -2.91
CA ARG A 64 10.28 -6.41 -3.13
C ARG A 64 10.78 -6.99 -1.82
N GLU A 65 11.18 -8.25 -1.86
CA GLU A 65 11.94 -8.86 -0.76
C GLU A 65 13.16 -8.02 -0.39
N GLY A 66 13.32 -7.75 0.90
CA GLY A 66 14.42 -6.94 1.42
C GLY A 66 14.25 -5.42 1.27
N GLU A 67 13.27 -4.96 0.50
CA GLU A 67 12.91 -3.54 0.45
C GLU A 67 12.01 -3.17 1.63
N MET A 68 12.11 -1.91 2.04
CA MET A 68 11.33 -1.36 3.13
C MET A 68 10.81 0.01 2.75
N SER A 69 9.53 0.25 3.00
CA SER A 69 9.03 1.61 3.16
C SER A 69 9.52 2.09 4.52
N HIS A 70 10.57 2.91 4.53
CA HIS A 70 11.23 3.34 5.76
C HIS A 70 10.28 4.17 6.64
N TRP A 71 10.56 4.20 7.92
CA TRP A 71 9.77 4.95 8.90
C TRP A 71 9.53 6.39 8.45
N HIS A 72 8.28 6.74 8.35
CA HIS A 72 7.82 8.07 7.95
C HIS A 72 6.47 8.37 8.62
N ARG A 73 6.07 9.63 8.60
CA ARG A 73 4.75 10.05 9.03
C ARG A 73 4.23 11.20 8.18
N ILE A 74 2.92 11.31 8.16
CA ILE A 74 2.20 12.40 7.50
C ILE A 74 1.13 12.97 8.43
N ASP A 75 0.61 14.14 8.10
CA ASP A 75 -0.39 14.83 8.92
C ASP A 75 -1.83 14.32 8.74
N ALA A 76 -2.06 13.44 7.77
CA ALA A 76 -3.35 12.89 7.42
C ALA A 76 -3.42 11.38 7.73
N ALA A 77 -4.63 10.84 7.82
CA ALA A 77 -4.82 9.39 7.86
C ALA A 77 -4.44 8.75 6.52
N GLU A 78 -3.80 7.61 6.58
CA GLU A 78 -3.45 6.81 5.41
C GLU A 78 -4.05 5.42 5.52
N LEU A 79 -4.76 4.99 4.49
CA LEU A 79 -5.35 3.67 4.42
C LEU A 79 -4.57 2.81 3.43
N TRP A 80 -4.01 1.72 3.92
CA TRP A 80 -3.33 0.72 3.12
C TRP A 80 -4.28 -0.38 2.70
N HIS A 81 -4.17 -0.83 1.45
CA HIS A 81 -4.98 -1.89 0.85
C HIS A 81 -4.05 -2.95 0.28
N TRP A 82 -4.18 -4.20 0.68
CA TRP A 82 -3.45 -5.29 0.04
C TRP A 82 -4.12 -5.64 -1.29
N TYR A 83 -3.33 -5.67 -2.39
CA TYR A 83 -3.83 -5.97 -3.72
C TYR A 83 -3.30 -7.27 -4.30
N GLY A 84 -2.07 -7.66 -3.96
CA GLY A 84 -1.49 -8.87 -4.55
C GLY A 84 -0.09 -9.18 -4.06
N GLY A 85 0.43 -10.31 -4.52
CA GLY A 85 1.73 -10.82 -4.09
C GLY A 85 1.66 -11.47 -2.70
N ASP A 86 2.79 -11.42 -1.99
CA ASP A 86 2.87 -11.92 -0.63
C ASP A 86 2.26 -10.94 0.38
N ALA A 87 2.00 -11.41 1.59
CA ALA A 87 1.56 -10.55 2.67
C ALA A 87 2.59 -9.46 2.97
N LEU A 88 2.10 -8.32 3.45
CA LEU A 88 2.89 -7.15 3.78
C LEU A 88 2.76 -6.87 5.28
N LEU A 89 3.87 -6.67 5.96
CA LEU A 89 3.87 -6.23 7.35
C LEU A 89 3.85 -4.70 7.40
N LEU A 90 2.79 -4.14 7.95
CA LEU A 90 2.63 -2.72 8.24
C LEU A 90 2.87 -2.50 9.73
N SER A 91 3.92 -1.76 10.07
CA SER A 91 4.24 -1.40 11.46
C SER A 91 3.85 0.05 11.70
N ILE A 92 3.08 0.27 12.75
CA ILE A 92 2.56 1.59 13.14
C ILE A 92 3.01 1.89 14.56
N HIS A 93 3.60 3.06 14.79
CA HIS A 93 3.99 3.53 16.11
C HIS A 93 3.35 4.87 16.41
N GLY A 94 2.53 4.89 17.44
CA GLY A 94 1.86 6.10 17.92
C GLY A 94 1.49 5.96 19.39
N ASN A 95 1.44 7.09 20.10
CA ASN A 95 1.11 7.13 21.54
C ASN A 95 1.98 6.22 22.41
N GLY A 96 3.26 6.04 22.04
CA GLY A 96 4.20 5.23 22.81
C GLY A 96 4.05 3.72 22.66
N ALA A 97 3.25 3.25 21.70
CA ALA A 97 3.06 1.82 21.41
C ALA A 97 3.22 1.52 19.92
N GLN A 98 3.77 0.35 19.64
CA GLN A 98 3.84 -0.20 18.28
C GLN A 98 2.76 -1.24 18.06
N GLN A 99 2.14 -1.19 16.90
CA GLN A 99 1.21 -2.18 16.39
C GLN A 99 1.71 -2.69 15.05
N ASP A 100 1.74 -4.00 14.88
CA ASP A 100 2.06 -4.65 13.62
C ASP A 100 0.81 -5.29 13.04
N ILE A 101 0.56 -5.03 11.75
CA ILE A 101 -0.59 -5.53 11.00
C ILE A 101 -0.08 -6.31 9.80
N SER A 102 -0.51 -7.56 9.64
CA SER A 102 -0.26 -8.34 8.44
C SER A 102 -1.37 -8.07 7.41
N LEU A 103 -1.01 -7.44 6.30
CA LEU A 103 -1.92 -7.20 5.18
C LEU A 103 -1.73 -8.31 4.15
N GLY A 104 -2.76 -9.10 3.88
CA GLY A 104 -2.61 -10.23 2.97
C GLY A 104 -3.90 -11.01 2.75
N PRO A 105 -3.81 -12.17 2.08
CA PRO A 105 -4.97 -12.96 1.68
C PRO A 105 -5.45 -13.97 2.72
N ASP A 106 -4.63 -14.30 3.71
CA ASP A 106 -4.97 -15.35 4.69
C ASP A 106 -5.80 -14.78 5.85
N PHE A 107 -7.04 -14.43 5.56
CA PHE A 107 -7.96 -13.82 6.55
C PHE A 107 -8.25 -14.73 7.74
N LEU A 108 -8.22 -16.05 7.55
CA LEU A 108 -8.43 -17.01 8.63
C LEU A 108 -7.17 -17.17 9.50
N GLY A 109 -5.99 -16.95 8.90
CA GLY A 109 -4.70 -16.98 9.60
C GLY A 109 -4.32 -15.65 10.26
N GLY A 110 -5.15 -14.62 10.11
CA GLY A 110 -4.95 -13.33 10.79
C GLY A 110 -4.54 -12.16 9.89
N ASP A 111 -4.39 -12.39 8.59
CA ASP A 111 -4.22 -11.27 7.66
C ASP A 111 -5.50 -10.44 7.56
N VAL A 112 -5.32 -9.16 7.28
CA VAL A 112 -6.43 -8.26 6.97
C VAL A 112 -6.20 -7.59 5.62
N PRO A 113 -7.26 -7.23 4.87
CA PRO A 113 -7.10 -6.61 3.55
C PRO A 113 -6.78 -5.12 3.61
N GLN A 114 -7.05 -4.46 4.74
CA GLN A 114 -6.83 -3.02 4.94
C GLN A 114 -6.19 -2.73 6.29
N GLY A 115 -5.34 -1.69 6.32
CA GLY A 115 -4.74 -1.17 7.54
C GLY A 115 -4.80 0.34 7.58
N LEU A 116 -5.25 0.90 8.69
CA LEU A 116 -5.33 2.34 8.90
C LEU A 116 -4.15 2.83 9.73
N VAL A 117 -3.43 3.82 9.19
CA VAL A 117 -2.42 4.59 9.91
C VAL A 117 -3.05 5.92 10.32
N PRO A 118 -3.18 6.19 11.63
CA PRO A 118 -3.70 7.49 12.10
C PRO A 118 -2.80 8.66 11.69
N PRO A 119 -3.35 9.88 11.61
CA PRO A 119 -2.54 11.07 11.37
C PRO A 119 -1.37 11.16 12.35
N ARG A 120 -0.19 11.49 11.83
CA ARG A 120 1.07 11.69 12.58
C ARG A 120 1.66 10.46 13.26
N ALA A 121 1.05 9.29 13.15
CA ALA A 121 1.69 8.05 13.57
C ALA A 121 2.85 7.71 12.64
N TRP A 122 3.95 7.22 13.21
CA TRP A 122 5.04 6.66 12.41
C TRP A 122 4.60 5.35 11.80
N GLN A 123 4.98 5.11 10.56
CA GLN A 123 4.68 3.89 9.83
C GLN A 123 5.88 3.40 9.05
N SER A 124 5.98 2.10 8.90
CA SER A 124 6.89 1.43 7.98
C SER A 124 6.25 0.17 7.43
N ALA A 125 6.72 -0.29 6.29
CA ALA A 125 6.17 -1.49 5.68
C ALA A 125 7.26 -2.32 5.00
N ARG A 126 7.09 -3.64 4.97
CA ARG A 126 7.95 -4.55 4.23
C ARG A 126 7.16 -5.74 3.71
N SER A 127 7.58 -6.29 2.59
CA SER A 127 7.03 -7.56 2.11
C SER A 127 7.48 -8.71 3.01
N LEU A 128 6.59 -9.68 3.23
CA LEU A 128 6.90 -10.92 3.93
C LEU A 128 7.33 -12.05 2.98
N GLY A 129 7.47 -11.76 1.70
CA GLY A 129 7.91 -12.70 0.68
C GLY A 129 8.59 -12.01 -0.49
N ALA A 130 8.44 -12.55 -1.70
CA ALA A 130 9.15 -12.06 -2.87
C ALA A 130 8.78 -10.62 -3.25
N TRP A 131 7.51 -10.28 -3.16
CA TRP A 131 7.01 -8.91 -3.36
C TRP A 131 5.56 -8.78 -2.86
N SER A 132 5.19 -7.56 -2.50
CA SER A 132 3.82 -7.20 -2.13
C SER A 132 3.38 -5.96 -2.88
N LEU A 133 2.16 -5.97 -3.43
CA LEU A 133 1.52 -4.81 -4.04
C LEU A 133 0.41 -4.31 -3.14
N ALA A 134 0.47 -3.04 -2.80
CA ALA A 134 -0.53 -2.35 -2.01
C ALA A 134 -1.06 -1.11 -2.75
N GLY A 135 -2.21 -0.62 -2.32
CA GLY A 135 -2.67 0.73 -2.58
C GLY A 135 -2.63 1.54 -1.29
N CYS A 136 -2.33 2.83 -1.39
CA CYS A 136 -2.41 3.74 -0.27
C CYS A 136 -3.31 4.92 -0.65
N THR A 137 -4.31 5.19 0.20
CA THR A 137 -5.23 6.33 0.04
C THR A 137 -5.03 7.28 1.20
N VAL A 138 -4.84 8.55 0.90
CA VAL A 138 -4.62 9.63 1.88
C VAL A 138 -5.68 10.70 1.72
N ALA A 139 -6.29 11.12 2.82
CA ALA A 139 -7.27 12.20 2.86
C ALA A 139 -7.14 13.01 4.17
N PRO A 140 -6.92 14.33 4.12
CA PRO A 140 -6.59 15.16 2.95
C PRO A 140 -5.41 14.60 2.15
N GLY A 141 -5.33 14.94 0.85
CA GLY A 141 -4.37 14.34 -0.08
C GLY A 141 -2.92 14.45 0.37
N PHE A 142 -2.10 13.51 -0.11
CA PHE A 142 -0.67 13.48 0.21
C PHE A 142 0.02 14.77 -0.26
N ASP A 143 0.83 15.36 0.62
CA ASP A 143 1.63 16.54 0.37
C ASP A 143 3.04 16.31 0.93
N PHE A 144 4.05 16.38 0.07
CA PHE A 144 5.45 16.22 0.50
C PHE A 144 5.89 17.25 1.54
N ALA A 145 5.26 18.44 1.57
CA ALA A 145 5.51 19.44 2.60
C ALA A 145 5.10 18.98 4.01
N GLN A 146 4.20 18.03 4.11
CA GLN A 146 3.71 17.42 5.36
C GLN A 146 4.28 16.02 5.61
N PHE A 147 5.20 15.58 4.76
CA PHE A 147 5.87 14.29 4.85
C PHE A 147 7.17 14.41 5.63
N GLU A 148 7.33 13.56 6.65
CA GLU A 148 8.55 13.46 7.44
C GLU A 148 9.12 12.06 7.31
N LEU A 149 10.31 11.95 6.72
CA LEU A 149 11.07 10.71 6.61
C LEU A 149 12.06 10.64 7.77
N ALA A 150 12.05 9.54 8.51
CA ALA A 150 13.00 9.32 9.59
C ALA A 150 14.44 9.18 9.05
N PRO A 151 15.46 9.55 9.83
CA PRO A 151 16.86 9.32 9.46
C PRO A 151 17.12 7.83 9.20
N LYS A 152 18.08 7.55 8.31
CA LYS A 152 18.48 6.16 8.01
C LYS A 152 18.86 5.42 9.29
N GLY A 153 18.31 4.21 9.46
CA GLY A 153 18.57 3.37 10.64
C GLY A 153 17.78 3.76 11.90
N TRP A 154 16.98 4.83 11.84
CA TRP A 154 16.12 5.20 12.95
C TRP A 154 14.95 4.21 13.12
N GLN A 155 14.62 3.92 14.37
CA GLN A 155 13.44 3.15 14.76
C GLN A 155 12.75 3.83 15.93
N PRO A 156 11.42 3.73 16.04
CA PRO A 156 10.71 4.26 17.23
C PRO A 156 11.14 3.50 18.48
N GLY A 157 11.34 4.24 19.56
CA GLY A 157 11.72 3.71 20.88
C GLY A 157 10.51 3.28 21.69
#